data_c2e94a1775ce2ddc5c025fd1b48cf1af
#
_entry.id   c2e94a1775ce2ddc5c025fd1b48cf1af
#
_cell.length_a   1.000
_cell.length_b   1.000
_cell.length_c   1.000
_cell.angle_alpha   90.00
_cell.angle_beta   90.00
_cell.angle_gamma   90.00
#
_symmetry.space_group_name_H-M   'P 1'
#
loop_
_entity.id
_entity.type
_entity.pdbx_description
1 polymer ?
#
loop_
_entity_poly.entity_id
_entity_poly.type
_entity_poly.pdbx_seq_one_letter_code
_entity_poly.pdbx_strand_id
1 'polypeptide(L)'
;SQGSWIVDIMNQVGYDLAIPGNHEFDYGMDRFLELTEMADFPYISANFNKDGELVFDPYVIEEIEGVKIAFVGVTTPKTITSSTPKYFQDDEGNFIYGFMQDETGEKLYAAVQSAVDAAIAEGADYVIAMAHLGNEATCAPYTYADVIANTTGIDAFLDGHSHDTDQVVMQNKDGEDVPRSGCGTKLGGIGYARISAADGSIQTGLYTWTNDVSVPALLGIENDITTAVAEATETLDEKLGGRGQIRRGADH
;
A
#
# COMPACT_ATOMS: atom_id res chain seq x y z
N SER A 1 2.37 8.16 19.20
CA SER A 1 1.33 7.35 18.55
C SER A 1 1.90 6.12 17.85
N GLN A 2 3.08 6.25 17.20
CA GLN A 2 3.69 5.15 16.45
C GLN A 2 2.68 4.47 15.50
N GLY A 3 1.89 5.28 14.79
CA GLY A 3 0.92 4.84 13.79
C GLY A 3 -0.53 4.78 14.25
N SER A 4 -0.85 4.69 15.56
CA SER A 4 -2.24 4.52 15.99
C SER A 4 -3.18 5.63 15.51
N TRP A 5 -2.76 6.90 15.54
CA TRP A 5 -3.61 7.99 15.05
C TRP A 5 -3.94 7.91 13.57
N ILE A 6 -2.99 7.39 12.75
CA ILE A 6 -3.26 7.21 11.32
C ILE A 6 -4.27 6.09 11.11
N VAL A 7 -4.15 4.98 11.84
CA VAL A 7 -5.12 3.88 11.77
C VAL A 7 -6.51 4.35 12.21
N ASP A 8 -6.60 5.11 13.30
CA ASP A 8 -7.87 5.69 13.77
C ASP A 8 -8.53 6.59 12.70
N ILE A 9 -7.72 7.40 11.99
CA ILE A 9 -8.21 8.24 10.89
C ILE A 9 -8.63 7.38 9.70
N MET A 10 -7.88 6.35 9.34
CA MET A 10 -8.23 5.43 8.27
C MET A 10 -9.56 4.71 8.55
N ASN A 11 -9.78 4.27 9.80
CA ASN A 11 -11.05 3.69 10.23
C ASN A 11 -12.21 4.67 10.05
N GLN A 12 -12.03 5.95 10.46
CA GLN A 12 -13.05 6.99 10.32
C GLN A 12 -13.33 7.38 8.86
N VAL A 13 -12.30 7.35 7.99
CA VAL A 13 -12.45 7.58 6.55
C VAL A 13 -13.21 6.42 5.90
N GLY A 14 -13.14 5.22 6.47
CA GLY A 14 -13.79 4.02 5.96
C GLY A 14 -12.95 3.37 4.86
N TYR A 15 -11.71 3.02 5.20
CA TYR A 15 -10.89 2.18 4.33
C TYR A 15 -11.49 0.77 4.25
N ASP A 16 -11.53 0.19 3.06
CA ASP A 16 -12.05 -1.15 2.83
C ASP A 16 -10.93 -2.21 2.95
N LEU A 17 -9.70 -1.85 2.57
CA LEU A 17 -8.53 -2.72 2.68
C LEU A 17 -7.22 -1.91 2.61
N ALA A 18 -6.11 -2.52 3.02
CA ALA A 18 -4.77 -1.96 2.89
C ALA A 18 -3.73 -3.03 2.52
N ILE A 19 -2.57 -2.56 2.04
CA ILE A 19 -1.37 -3.37 1.86
C ILE A 19 -0.21 -2.79 2.68
N PRO A 20 0.73 -3.58 3.16
CA PRO A 20 1.93 -3.04 3.80
C PRO A 20 2.88 -2.43 2.76
N GLY A 21 3.41 -1.24 3.07
CA GLY A 21 4.60 -0.69 2.41
C GLY A 21 5.83 -0.84 3.30
N ASN A 22 6.95 -0.20 2.94
CA ASN A 22 8.17 -0.29 3.74
C ASN A 22 8.09 0.50 5.06
N HIS A 23 7.31 1.55 5.12
CA HIS A 23 7.20 2.41 6.31
C HIS A 23 6.28 1.83 7.40
N GLU A 24 5.47 0.82 7.12
CA GLU A 24 4.69 0.09 8.11
C GLU A 24 5.60 -0.56 9.17
N PHE A 25 6.85 -0.88 8.80
CA PHE A 25 7.82 -1.54 9.68
C PHE A 25 8.77 -0.58 10.41
N ASP A 26 8.62 0.74 10.28
CA ASP A 26 9.53 1.73 10.88
C ASP A 26 9.61 1.67 12.41
N TYR A 27 8.56 1.20 13.06
CA TYR A 27 8.50 0.99 14.51
C TYR A 27 8.61 -0.48 14.93
N GLY A 28 9.02 -1.35 14.01
CA GLY A 28 9.22 -2.78 14.24
C GLY A 28 8.00 -3.63 13.90
N MET A 29 8.26 -4.93 13.77
CA MET A 29 7.27 -5.92 13.34
C MET A 29 6.09 -6.01 14.31
N ASP A 30 6.37 -6.14 15.61
CA ASP A 30 5.32 -6.29 16.63
C ASP A 30 4.38 -5.09 16.61
N ARG A 31 4.94 -3.87 16.45
CA ARG A 31 4.12 -2.68 16.37
C ARG A 31 3.25 -2.64 15.12
N PHE A 32 3.77 -3.04 13.97
CA PHE A 32 2.96 -3.13 12.76
C PHE A 32 1.80 -4.12 12.94
N LEU A 33 2.07 -5.32 13.47
CA LEU A 33 1.02 -6.32 13.70
C LEU A 33 -0.05 -5.81 14.71
N GLU A 34 0.36 -5.10 15.78
CA GLU A 34 -0.61 -4.43 16.67
C GLU A 34 -1.48 -3.41 15.92
N LEU A 35 -0.92 -2.66 14.98
CA LEU A 35 -1.67 -1.67 14.19
C LEU A 35 -2.68 -2.35 13.26
N THR A 36 -2.35 -3.53 12.71
CA THR A 36 -3.32 -4.28 11.89
C THR A 36 -4.50 -4.80 12.70
N GLU A 37 -4.31 -5.10 13.99
CA GLU A 37 -5.40 -5.47 14.91
C GLU A 37 -6.30 -4.28 15.30
N MET A 38 -5.78 -3.05 15.20
CA MET A 38 -6.55 -1.81 15.45
C MET A 38 -7.35 -1.34 14.23
N ALA A 39 -7.02 -1.84 13.03
CA ALA A 39 -7.68 -1.46 11.79
C ALA A 39 -9.04 -2.16 11.66
N ASP A 40 -10.07 -1.42 11.27
CA ASP A 40 -11.40 -1.95 10.97
C ASP A 40 -11.47 -2.55 9.55
N PHE A 41 -10.34 -2.67 8.87
CA PHE A 41 -10.17 -3.19 7.52
C PHE A 41 -9.00 -4.20 7.47
N PRO A 42 -9.04 -5.19 6.57
CA PRO A 42 -7.95 -6.16 6.43
C PRO A 42 -6.71 -5.55 5.78
N TYR A 43 -5.54 -6.02 6.21
CA TYR A 43 -4.32 -5.96 5.41
C TYR A 43 -4.22 -7.22 4.55
N ILE A 44 -3.81 -7.07 3.29
CA ILE A 44 -3.62 -8.18 2.35
C ILE A 44 -2.21 -8.17 1.78
N SER A 45 -1.65 -9.35 1.52
CA SER A 45 -0.37 -9.49 0.82
C SER A 45 -0.14 -10.90 0.30
N ALA A 46 0.06 -11.04 -1.01
CA ALA A 46 0.36 -12.31 -1.65
C ALA A 46 1.80 -12.79 -1.41
N ASN A 47 2.67 -11.92 -0.83
CA ASN A 47 4.08 -12.24 -0.72
C ASN A 47 4.70 -11.95 0.66
N PHE A 48 4.04 -11.26 1.58
CA PHE A 48 4.55 -11.08 2.93
C PHE A 48 4.34 -12.36 3.74
N ASN A 49 5.44 -12.95 4.21
CA ASN A 49 5.42 -14.24 4.88
C ASN A 49 6.29 -14.26 6.13
N LYS A 50 5.98 -15.23 7.02
CA LYS A 50 6.79 -15.63 8.16
C LYS A 50 7.10 -17.11 8.02
N ASP A 51 8.37 -17.47 8.01
CA ASP A 51 8.83 -18.87 7.88
C ASP A 51 8.20 -19.60 6.66
N GLY A 52 7.89 -18.84 5.60
CA GLY A 52 7.28 -19.35 4.36
C GLY A 52 5.75 -19.35 4.32
N GLU A 53 5.07 -19.11 5.45
CA GLU A 53 3.61 -19.00 5.53
C GLU A 53 3.18 -17.55 5.41
N LEU A 54 2.13 -17.24 4.62
CA LEU A 54 1.62 -15.89 4.48
C LEU A 54 1.12 -15.33 5.82
N VAL A 55 1.45 -14.07 6.10
CA VAL A 55 1.01 -13.37 7.32
C VAL A 55 -0.41 -12.84 7.17
N PHE A 56 -0.79 -12.46 5.95
CA PHE A 56 -2.12 -11.96 5.60
C PHE A 56 -2.71 -12.77 4.46
N ASP A 57 -4.02 -12.65 4.26
CA ASP A 57 -4.67 -13.19 3.08
C ASP A 57 -4.06 -12.55 1.81
N PRO A 58 -3.83 -13.34 0.74
CA PRO A 58 -3.19 -12.83 -0.47
C PRO A 58 -4.06 -11.87 -1.27
N TYR A 59 -5.37 -11.98 -1.14
CA TYR A 59 -6.37 -11.16 -1.82
C TYR A 59 -7.68 -11.13 -1.03
N VAL A 60 -8.54 -10.20 -1.40
CA VAL A 60 -9.94 -10.12 -1.00
C VAL A 60 -10.81 -9.91 -2.25
N ILE A 61 -12.03 -10.44 -2.25
CA ILE A 61 -13.01 -10.21 -3.32
C ILE A 61 -14.13 -9.36 -2.75
N GLU A 62 -14.35 -8.20 -3.36
CA GLU A 62 -15.46 -7.30 -3.05
C GLU A 62 -16.52 -7.37 -4.17
N GLU A 63 -17.78 -7.40 -3.80
CA GLU A 63 -18.89 -7.34 -4.76
C GLU A 63 -19.45 -5.92 -4.80
N ILE A 64 -19.21 -5.22 -5.90
CA ILE A 64 -19.66 -3.84 -6.11
C ILE A 64 -20.69 -3.85 -7.24
N GLU A 65 -21.94 -3.52 -6.93
CA GLU A 65 -23.04 -3.50 -7.90
C GLU A 65 -23.21 -4.82 -8.69
N GLY A 66 -22.92 -5.95 -8.05
CA GLY A 66 -23.03 -7.28 -8.65
C GLY A 66 -21.81 -7.72 -9.47
N VAL A 67 -20.74 -6.93 -9.48
CA VAL A 67 -19.45 -7.25 -10.11
C VAL A 67 -18.46 -7.65 -9.01
N LYS A 68 -17.83 -8.81 -9.15
CA LYS A 68 -16.83 -9.31 -8.21
C LYS A 68 -15.44 -8.82 -8.61
N ILE A 69 -14.85 -8.01 -7.77
CA ILE A 69 -13.52 -7.44 -7.99
C ILE A 69 -12.57 -8.01 -6.94
N ALA A 70 -11.54 -8.71 -7.38
CA ALA A 70 -10.47 -9.15 -6.50
C ALA A 70 -9.39 -8.07 -6.38
N PHE A 71 -8.95 -7.83 -5.15
CA PHE A 71 -7.79 -6.99 -4.86
C PHE A 71 -6.67 -7.89 -4.36
N VAL A 72 -5.54 -7.92 -5.07
CA VAL A 72 -4.36 -8.72 -4.73
C VAL A 72 -3.27 -7.81 -4.19
N GLY A 73 -2.80 -8.07 -2.96
CA GLY A 73 -1.78 -7.25 -2.30
C GLY A 73 -0.36 -7.67 -2.68
N VAL A 74 0.52 -6.70 -2.98
CA VAL A 74 1.93 -6.97 -3.32
C VAL A 74 2.86 -5.91 -2.73
N THR A 75 3.89 -6.35 -2.00
CA THR A 75 4.88 -5.47 -1.38
C THR A 75 6.29 -5.78 -1.89
N THR A 76 7.09 -4.73 -2.18
CA THR A 76 8.46 -4.93 -2.65
C THR A 76 9.35 -5.60 -1.60
N PRO A 77 10.15 -6.63 -1.96
CA PRO A 77 11.19 -7.20 -1.09
C PRO A 77 12.24 -6.17 -0.65
N LYS A 78 12.38 -5.05 -1.37
CA LYS A 78 13.22 -3.92 -0.98
C LYS A 78 12.87 -3.39 0.43
N THR A 79 11.66 -3.63 0.90
CA THR A 79 11.17 -3.29 2.25
C THR A 79 12.14 -3.71 3.35
N ILE A 80 12.76 -4.90 3.24
CA ILE A 80 13.72 -5.38 4.24
C ILE A 80 14.89 -4.40 4.42
N THR A 81 15.38 -3.81 3.33
CA THR A 81 16.53 -2.88 3.34
C THR A 81 16.13 -1.42 3.37
N SER A 82 14.91 -1.08 2.95
CA SER A 82 14.36 0.29 3.02
C SER A 82 13.84 0.64 4.42
N SER A 83 13.46 -0.39 5.20
CA SER A 83 13.19 -0.27 6.63
C SER A 83 14.42 -0.71 7.44
N THR A 84 14.25 -1.44 8.50
CA THR A 84 15.35 -1.92 9.37
C THR A 84 15.44 -3.45 9.29
N PRO A 85 16.47 -4.04 8.68
CA PRO A 85 16.57 -5.50 8.49
C PRO A 85 16.37 -6.34 9.75
N LYS A 86 16.78 -5.80 10.92
CA LYS A 86 16.64 -6.48 12.21
C LYS A 86 15.18 -6.79 12.55
N TYR A 87 14.21 -6.01 12.08
CA TYR A 87 12.80 -6.23 12.37
C TYR A 87 12.19 -7.45 11.65
N PHE A 88 12.94 -8.02 10.71
CA PHE A 88 12.55 -9.22 9.97
C PHE A 88 13.28 -10.48 10.42
N GLN A 89 14.07 -10.37 11.50
CA GLN A 89 14.95 -11.42 12.02
C GLN A 89 14.49 -11.91 13.40
N ASP A 90 14.88 -13.14 13.73
CA ASP A 90 14.84 -13.67 15.10
C ASP A 90 15.97 -13.10 15.97
N ASP A 91 16.04 -13.55 17.24
CA ASP A 91 17.08 -13.13 18.18
C ASP A 91 18.50 -13.60 17.78
N GLU A 92 18.59 -14.67 16.98
CA GLU A 92 19.84 -15.23 16.43
C GLU A 92 20.30 -14.51 15.15
N GLY A 93 19.46 -13.63 14.57
CA GLY A 93 19.73 -12.86 13.36
C GLY A 93 19.36 -13.57 12.06
N ASN A 94 18.60 -14.66 12.13
CA ASN A 94 18.07 -15.33 10.93
C ASN A 94 16.81 -14.59 10.46
N PHE A 95 16.68 -14.41 9.14
CA PHE A 95 15.45 -13.86 8.59
C PHE A 95 14.31 -14.85 8.68
N ILE A 96 13.30 -14.51 9.47
CA ILE A 96 12.04 -15.28 9.63
C ILE A 96 10.89 -14.65 8.88
N TYR A 97 10.95 -13.33 8.57
CA TYR A 97 10.01 -12.66 7.70
C TYR A 97 10.62 -12.36 6.35
N GLY A 98 9.81 -12.41 5.30
CA GLY A 98 10.23 -12.14 3.93
C GLY A 98 9.09 -11.73 3.02
N PHE A 99 9.44 -11.44 1.76
CA PHE A 99 8.50 -10.99 0.72
C PHE A 99 8.62 -11.85 -0.55
N MET A 100 8.84 -13.16 -0.40
CA MET A 100 9.03 -14.11 -1.50
C MET A 100 10.17 -13.68 -2.44
N GLN A 101 11.27 -13.15 -1.85
CA GLN A 101 12.42 -12.68 -2.62
C GLN A 101 13.32 -13.83 -3.10
N ASP A 102 13.90 -13.65 -4.28
CA ASP A 102 15.02 -14.40 -4.82
C ASP A 102 15.83 -13.52 -5.78
N GLU A 103 16.87 -14.05 -6.42
CA GLU A 103 17.74 -13.27 -7.30
C GLU A 103 17.05 -12.89 -8.64
N THR A 104 16.00 -13.60 -9.04
CA THR A 104 15.36 -13.50 -10.35
C THR A 104 13.98 -12.85 -10.31
N GLY A 105 13.34 -12.76 -9.14
CA GLY A 105 11.97 -12.33 -8.96
C GLY A 105 10.93 -13.43 -9.14
N GLU A 106 11.35 -14.63 -9.57
CA GLU A 106 10.42 -15.73 -9.91
C GLU A 106 9.53 -16.15 -8.74
N LYS A 107 10.03 -16.12 -7.50
CA LYS A 107 9.21 -16.46 -6.33
C LYS A 107 8.10 -15.45 -6.09
N LEU A 108 8.40 -14.17 -6.24
CA LEU A 108 7.40 -13.10 -6.10
C LEU A 108 6.37 -13.20 -7.22
N TYR A 109 6.80 -13.36 -8.48
CA TYR A 109 5.87 -13.49 -9.60
C TYR A 109 4.95 -14.71 -9.45
N ALA A 110 5.50 -15.85 -9.00
CA ALA A 110 4.73 -17.06 -8.75
C ALA A 110 3.72 -16.88 -7.62
N ALA A 111 4.09 -16.17 -6.54
CA ALA A 111 3.18 -15.89 -5.45
C ALA A 111 2.02 -14.98 -5.89
N VAL A 112 2.31 -13.92 -6.65
CA VAL A 112 1.30 -13.04 -7.23
C VAL A 112 0.39 -13.81 -8.19
N GLN A 113 0.96 -14.59 -9.12
CA GLN A 113 0.18 -15.40 -10.06
C GLN A 113 -0.73 -16.39 -9.36
N SER A 114 -0.24 -17.04 -8.30
CA SER A 114 -1.04 -17.98 -7.52
C SER A 114 -2.25 -17.29 -6.85
N ALA A 115 -2.08 -16.08 -6.35
CA ALA A 115 -3.16 -15.28 -5.78
C ALA A 115 -4.18 -14.85 -6.84
N VAL A 116 -3.71 -14.41 -8.01
CA VAL A 116 -4.55 -14.04 -9.16
C VAL A 116 -5.37 -15.25 -9.64
N ASP A 117 -4.71 -16.39 -9.86
CA ASP A 117 -5.37 -17.61 -10.32
C ASP A 117 -6.43 -18.10 -9.32
N ALA A 118 -6.14 -18.01 -8.03
CA ALA A 118 -7.08 -18.38 -6.97
C ALA A 118 -8.29 -17.45 -6.94
N ALA A 119 -8.09 -16.14 -7.06
CA ALA A 119 -9.17 -15.15 -7.11
C ALA A 119 -10.10 -15.36 -8.33
N ILE A 120 -9.52 -15.63 -9.50
CA ILE A 120 -10.28 -15.94 -10.73
C ILE A 120 -11.06 -17.25 -10.55
N ALA A 121 -10.43 -18.29 -9.97
CA ALA A 121 -11.10 -19.57 -9.72
C ALA A 121 -12.26 -19.45 -8.70
N GLU A 122 -12.19 -18.48 -7.78
CA GLU A 122 -13.25 -18.15 -6.83
C GLU A 122 -14.38 -17.31 -7.46
N GLY A 123 -14.17 -16.84 -8.69
CA GLY A 123 -15.18 -16.18 -9.52
C GLY A 123 -15.07 -14.66 -9.54
N ALA A 124 -13.87 -14.10 -9.37
CA ALA A 124 -13.63 -12.69 -9.63
C ALA A 124 -13.85 -12.37 -11.12
N ASP A 125 -14.60 -11.31 -11.39
CA ASP A 125 -14.81 -10.78 -12.74
C ASP A 125 -13.63 -9.90 -13.18
N TYR A 126 -12.98 -9.24 -12.22
CA TYR A 126 -11.78 -8.40 -12.42
C TYR A 126 -10.79 -8.62 -11.29
N VAL A 127 -9.50 -8.46 -11.60
CA VAL A 127 -8.40 -8.52 -10.63
C VAL A 127 -7.61 -7.21 -10.68
N ILE A 128 -7.56 -6.51 -9.56
CA ILE A 128 -6.77 -5.27 -9.39
C ILE A 128 -5.60 -5.57 -8.45
N ALA A 129 -4.37 -5.38 -8.93
CA ALA A 129 -3.21 -5.43 -8.06
C ALA A 129 -3.08 -4.13 -7.25
N MET A 130 -3.06 -4.26 -5.93
CA MET A 130 -2.72 -3.22 -4.97
C MET A 130 -1.26 -3.40 -4.59
N ALA A 131 -0.38 -2.50 -5.04
CA ALA A 131 1.05 -2.73 -4.98
C ALA A 131 1.84 -1.60 -4.30
N HIS A 132 2.94 -1.98 -3.67
CA HIS A 132 3.96 -1.08 -3.17
C HIS A 132 5.32 -1.56 -3.72
N LEU A 133 5.51 -1.45 -5.05
CA LEU A 133 6.66 -2.00 -5.78
C LEU A 133 7.57 -0.90 -6.33
N GLY A 134 6.98 0.12 -6.92
CA GLY A 134 7.69 1.22 -7.55
C GLY A 134 8.41 0.85 -8.85
N ASN A 135 9.19 1.82 -9.37
CA ASN A 135 9.90 1.74 -10.63
C ASN A 135 11.41 1.99 -10.49
N GLU A 136 11.94 2.11 -9.28
CA GLU A 136 13.35 2.38 -9.06
C GLU A 136 14.22 1.20 -9.48
N ALA A 137 15.34 1.46 -10.16
CA ALA A 137 16.27 0.42 -10.59
C ALA A 137 16.81 -0.43 -9.42
N THR A 138 16.81 0.12 -8.20
CA THR A 138 17.22 -0.60 -6.98
C THR A 138 16.17 -1.60 -6.50
N CYS A 139 14.95 -1.56 -7.02
CA CYS A 139 13.87 -2.50 -6.74
C CYS A 139 13.84 -3.67 -7.72
N ALA A 140 14.55 -3.59 -8.86
CA ALA A 140 14.61 -4.71 -9.78
C ALA A 140 15.22 -5.95 -9.10
N PRO A 141 14.71 -7.17 -9.39
CA PRO A 141 13.69 -7.53 -10.37
C PRO A 141 12.25 -7.53 -9.82
N TYR A 142 11.89 -6.60 -8.96
CA TYR A 142 10.61 -6.57 -8.24
C TYR A 142 9.81 -5.28 -8.50
N THR A 143 10.12 -4.54 -9.58
CA THR A 143 9.34 -3.36 -9.95
C THR A 143 7.94 -3.74 -10.43
N TYR A 144 7.02 -2.77 -10.45
CA TYR A 144 5.70 -3.05 -11.03
C TYR A 144 5.80 -3.55 -12.48
N ALA A 145 6.78 -3.04 -13.24
CA ALA A 145 7.01 -3.45 -14.62
C ALA A 145 7.44 -4.92 -14.72
N ASP A 146 8.31 -5.36 -13.81
CA ASP A 146 8.74 -6.76 -13.74
C ASP A 146 7.57 -7.69 -13.40
N VAL A 147 6.73 -7.30 -12.43
CA VAL A 147 5.57 -8.11 -12.04
C VAL A 147 4.55 -8.19 -13.16
N ILE A 148 4.18 -7.06 -13.80
CA ILE A 148 3.24 -7.05 -14.92
C ILE A 148 3.75 -7.93 -16.07
N ALA A 149 5.03 -7.79 -16.45
CA ALA A 149 5.61 -8.56 -17.57
C ALA A 149 5.72 -10.06 -17.31
N ASN A 150 5.63 -10.52 -16.04
CA ASN A 150 5.79 -11.92 -15.66
C ASN A 150 4.52 -12.57 -15.10
N THR A 151 3.39 -11.87 -15.10
CA THR A 151 2.09 -12.37 -14.63
C THR A 151 1.02 -12.21 -15.71
N THR A 152 -0.15 -12.84 -15.51
CA THR A 152 -1.34 -12.74 -16.36
C THR A 152 -2.58 -12.59 -15.50
N GLY A 153 -3.69 -12.12 -16.10
CA GLY A 153 -4.98 -12.07 -15.43
C GLY A 153 -5.15 -10.90 -14.45
N ILE A 154 -4.22 -9.94 -14.43
CA ILE A 154 -4.38 -8.66 -13.72
C ILE A 154 -4.93 -7.63 -14.70
N ASP A 155 -6.08 -7.04 -14.35
CA ASP A 155 -6.79 -6.07 -15.20
C ASP A 155 -6.34 -4.62 -14.97
N ALA A 156 -5.88 -4.29 -13.76
CA ALA A 156 -5.33 -2.98 -13.43
C ALA A 156 -4.32 -3.06 -12.27
N PHE A 157 -3.45 -2.04 -12.20
CA PHE A 157 -2.37 -1.98 -11.23
C PHE A 157 -2.36 -0.61 -10.53
N LEU A 158 -2.57 -0.57 -9.22
CA LEU A 158 -2.45 0.62 -8.39
C LEU A 158 -1.20 0.48 -7.53
N ASP A 159 -0.22 1.39 -7.72
CA ASP A 159 1.12 1.21 -7.17
C ASP A 159 1.64 2.44 -6.41
N GLY A 160 2.53 2.20 -5.47
CA GLY A 160 3.24 3.20 -4.67
C GLY A 160 4.75 2.99 -4.68
N HIS A 161 5.42 3.38 -3.59
CA HIS A 161 6.84 3.27 -3.29
C HIS A 161 7.72 4.35 -3.94
N SER A 162 7.72 4.50 -5.25
CA SER A 162 8.57 5.48 -5.96
C SER A 162 8.08 6.92 -5.91
N HIS A 163 6.92 7.16 -5.28
CA HIS A 163 6.30 8.49 -5.18
C HIS A 163 6.02 9.16 -6.54
N ASP A 164 6.01 8.39 -7.63
CA ASP A 164 5.67 8.87 -8.96
C ASP A 164 4.15 9.05 -9.13
N THR A 165 3.77 9.80 -10.16
CA THR A 165 2.38 10.02 -10.57
C THR A 165 2.10 9.49 -11.96
N ASP A 166 2.95 8.60 -12.45
CA ASP A 166 2.89 8.09 -13.80
C ASP A 166 1.64 7.25 -14.02
N GLN A 167 1.00 7.52 -15.15
CA GLN A 167 -0.14 6.77 -15.66
C GLN A 167 0.33 6.07 -16.94
N VAL A 168 0.53 4.77 -16.87
CA VAL A 168 1.10 4.00 -17.98
C VAL A 168 0.24 2.77 -18.27
N VAL A 169 0.31 2.30 -19.52
CA VAL A 169 -0.23 1.01 -19.93
C VAL A 169 0.94 0.12 -20.33
N MET A 170 1.00 -1.07 -19.77
CA MET A 170 2.05 -2.04 -20.02
C MET A 170 1.44 -3.36 -20.49
N GLN A 171 2.20 -4.15 -21.22
CA GLN A 171 1.76 -5.47 -21.61
C GLN A 171 2.20 -6.51 -20.58
N ASN A 172 1.25 -7.39 -20.22
CA ASN A 172 1.50 -8.55 -19.39
C ASN A 172 2.25 -9.65 -20.17
N LYS A 173 2.49 -10.78 -19.53
CA LYS A 173 3.19 -11.92 -20.12
C LYS A 173 2.56 -12.45 -21.41
N ASP A 174 1.24 -12.32 -21.58
CA ASP A 174 0.48 -12.78 -22.74
C ASP A 174 0.24 -11.67 -23.78
N GLY A 175 0.76 -10.45 -23.55
CA GLY A 175 0.65 -9.30 -24.44
C GLY A 175 -0.66 -8.51 -24.27
N GLU A 176 -1.37 -8.70 -23.18
CA GLU A 176 -2.57 -7.94 -22.83
C GLU A 176 -2.20 -6.65 -22.12
N ASP A 177 -2.94 -5.58 -22.40
CA ASP A 177 -2.70 -4.26 -21.84
C ASP A 177 -3.17 -4.19 -20.37
N VAL A 178 -2.28 -3.79 -19.47
CA VAL A 178 -2.54 -3.57 -18.04
C VAL A 178 -2.29 -2.09 -17.73
N PRO A 179 -3.34 -1.29 -17.45
CA PRO A 179 -3.18 0.08 -17.00
C PRO A 179 -2.66 0.12 -15.56
N ARG A 180 -1.67 0.99 -15.34
CA ARG A 180 -1.05 1.23 -14.02
C ARG A 180 -1.15 2.69 -13.64
N SER A 181 -1.51 2.97 -12.38
CA SER A 181 -1.51 4.31 -11.78
C SER A 181 -0.55 4.40 -10.61
N GLY A 182 0.34 5.40 -10.62
CA GLY A 182 1.02 5.92 -9.44
C GLY A 182 0.23 7.08 -8.84
N CYS A 183 0.17 7.19 -7.51
CA CYS A 183 -0.63 8.23 -6.83
C CYS A 183 0.22 9.33 -6.17
N GLY A 184 1.53 9.31 -6.35
CA GLY A 184 2.44 10.28 -5.75
C GLY A 184 2.69 10.01 -4.26
N THR A 185 2.84 11.10 -3.50
CA THR A 185 3.15 11.03 -2.07
C THR A 185 2.44 12.14 -1.30
N LYS A 186 2.40 12.03 0.05
CA LYS A 186 1.88 13.04 0.98
C LYS A 186 0.43 13.44 0.70
N LEU A 187 -0.39 12.47 0.29
CA LEU A 187 -1.78 12.70 -0.10
C LEU A 187 -1.93 13.76 -1.20
N GLY A 188 -0.96 13.89 -2.11
CA GLY A 188 -1.01 14.81 -3.24
C GLY A 188 -2.03 14.43 -4.30
N GLY A 189 -2.51 13.20 -4.29
CA GLY A 189 -3.52 12.70 -5.21
C GLY A 189 -4.16 11.39 -4.73
N ILE A 190 -5.24 11.03 -5.40
CA ILE A 190 -5.93 9.74 -5.21
C ILE A 190 -5.91 9.01 -6.55
N GLY A 191 -5.23 7.87 -6.60
CA GLY A 191 -5.30 6.95 -7.72
C GLY A 191 -6.67 6.28 -7.80
N TYR A 192 -7.15 5.98 -8.99
CA TYR A 192 -8.39 5.25 -9.18
C TYR A 192 -8.28 4.24 -10.32
N ALA A 193 -9.06 3.17 -10.23
CA ALA A 193 -9.41 2.30 -11.33
C ALA A 193 -10.91 2.45 -11.61
N ARG A 194 -11.28 2.59 -12.89
CA ARG A 194 -12.67 2.71 -13.32
C ARG A 194 -13.00 1.57 -14.28
N ILE A 195 -14.01 0.81 -13.94
CA ILE A 195 -14.56 -0.23 -14.79
C ILE A 195 -15.83 0.31 -15.46
N SER A 196 -15.91 0.19 -16.79
CA SER A 196 -17.05 0.63 -17.58
C SER A 196 -18.11 -0.47 -17.64
N ALA A 197 -19.29 -0.21 -17.10
CA ALA A 197 -20.42 -1.13 -17.20
C ALA A 197 -20.92 -1.34 -18.64
N ALA A 198 -20.55 -0.46 -19.58
CA ALA A 198 -21.02 -0.51 -20.96
C ALA A 198 -20.28 -1.56 -21.81
N ASP A 199 -18.99 -1.74 -21.58
CA ASP A 199 -18.11 -2.58 -22.40
C ASP A 199 -17.07 -3.38 -21.60
N GLY A 200 -17.08 -3.28 -20.28
CA GLY A 200 -16.13 -3.96 -19.39
C GLY A 200 -14.71 -3.40 -19.43
N SER A 201 -14.47 -2.30 -20.14
CA SER A 201 -13.12 -1.72 -20.17
C SER A 201 -12.71 -1.16 -18.83
N ILE A 202 -11.41 -1.28 -18.51
CA ILE A 202 -10.83 -0.73 -17.29
C ILE A 202 -9.82 0.38 -17.62
N GLN A 203 -9.86 1.43 -16.84
CA GLN A 203 -8.93 2.56 -16.95
C GLN A 203 -8.46 2.97 -15.56
N THR A 204 -7.19 3.31 -15.45
CA THR A 204 -6.64 3.94 -14.24
C THR A 204 -6.43 5.43 -14.46
N GLY A 205 -6.32 6.16 -13.36
CA GLY A 205 -6.05 7.60 -13.41
C GLY A 205 -5.76 8.16 -12.02
N LEU A 206 -5.58 9.48 -11.96
CA LEU A 206 -5.21 10.21 -10.77
C LEU A 206 -6.07 11.47 -10.62
N TYR A 207 -6.71 11.61 -9.47
CA TYR A 207 -7.26 12.90 -9.03
C TYR A 207 -6.21 13.64 -8.21
N THR A 208 -5.90 14.86 -8.58
CA THR A 208 -5.01 15.75 -7.83
C THR A 208 -5.79 16.92 -7.24
N TRP A 209 -5.33 17.38 -6.07
CA TRP A 209 -5.94 18.54 -5.43
C TRP A 209 -5.61 19.81 -6.21
N THR A 210 -6.62 20.65 -6.45
CA THR A 210 -6.43 22.02 -6.89
C THR A 210 -6.76 22.94 -5.72
N ASN A 211 -6.12 24.11 -5.63
CA ASN A 211 -6.35 25.09 -4.55
C ASN A 211 -7.80 25.61 -4.48
N ASP A 212 -8.61 25.28 -5.46
CA ASP A 212 -10.01 25.74 -5.58
C ASP A 212 -11.04 24.73 -5.06
N VAL A 213 -10.59 23.56 -4.58
CA VAL A 213 -11.50 22.54 -4.05
C VAL A 213 -11.74 22.81 -2.56
N SER A 214 -12.86 23.44 -2.24
CA SER A 214 -13.39 23.42 -0.87
C SER A 214 -14.03 22.06 -0.62
N VAL A 215 -13.30 21.13 -0.03
CA VAL A 215 -13.88 19.89 0.49
C VAL A 215 -14.55 20.22 1.81
N PRO A 216 -15.85 19.89 2.01
CA PRO A 216 -16.46 20.02 3.33
C PRO A 216 -15.63 19.21 4.34
N ALA A 217 -15.11 19.88 5.35
CA ALA A 217 -14.37 19.20 6.40
C ALA A 217 -15.28 18.17 7.08
N LEU A 218 -14.82 16.94 7.22
CA LEU A 218 -15.43 15.97 8.12
C LEU A 218 -15.05 16.42 9.53
N LEU A 219 -15.92 17.22 10.17
CA LEU A 219 -15.64 17.90 11.44
C LEU A 219 -15.09 16.98 12.54
N GLY A 220 -15.49 15.71 12.56
CA GLY A 220 -14.95 14.71 13.48
C GLY A 220 -13.45 14.45 13.24
N ILE A 221 -13.10 14.10 12.01
CA ILE A 221 -11.71 13.77 11.60
C ILE A 221 -10.80 15.00 11.77
N GLU A 222 -11.27 16.21 11.41
CA GLU A 222 -10.50 17.43 11.59
C GLU A 222 -10.15 17.69 13.06
N ASN A 223 -11.11 17.47 13.97
CA ASN A 223 -10.88 17.62 15.40
C ASN A 223 -9.88 16.57 15.91
N ASP A 224 -9.95 15.33 15.44
CA ASP A 224 -9.06 14.25 15.84
C ASP A 224 -7.62 14.49 15.35
N ILE A 225 -7.45 14.97 14.12
CA ILE A 225 -6.14 15.39 13.59
C ILE A 225 -5.58 16.54 14.43
N THR A 226 -6.40 17.54 14.76
CA THR A 226 -5.96 18.67 15.57
C THR A 226 -5.53 18.22 16.97
N THR A 227 -6.28 17.32 17.59
CA THR A 227 -5.94 16.74 18.90
C THR A 227 -4.65 15.95 18.83
N ALA A 228 -4.50 15.07 17.84
CA ALA A 228 -3.30 14.26 17.63
C ALA A 228 -2.05 15.13 17.43
N VAL A 229 -2.14 16.21 16.66
CA VAL A 229 -1.03 17.17 16.46
C VAL A 229 -0.67 17.88 17.77
N ALA A 230 -1.67 18.30 18.57
CA ALA A 230 -1.45 18.95 19.85
C ALA A 230 -0.73 18.02 20.84
N GLU A 231 -1.17 16.78 20.98
CA GLU A 231 -0.56 15.76 21.85
C GLU A 231 0.88 15.41 21.41
N ALA A 232 1.12 15.30 20.09
CA ALA A 232 2.46 15.06 19.57
C ALA A 232 3.41 16.23 19.89
N THR A 233 2.91 17.47 19.81
CA THR A 233 3.68 18.67 20.10
C THR A 233 4.04 18.73 21.59
N GLU A 234 3.07 18.46 22.47
CA GLU A 234 3.30 18.43 23.93
C GLU A 234 4.34 17.36 24.31
N THR A 235 4.21 16.14 23.78
CA THR A 235 5.17 15.05 24.00
C THR A 235 6.57 15.42 23.53
N LEU A 236 6.70 16.12 22.40
CA LEU A 236 7.98 16.58 21.88
C LEU A 236 8.60 17.62 22.78
N ASP A 237 7.82 18.59 23.24
CA ASP A 237 8.29 19.65 24.16
C ASP A 237 8.76 19.07 25.50
N GLU A 238 8.05 18.09 26.04
CA GLU A 238 8.46 17.37 27.25
C GLU A 238 9.80 16.64 27.07
N LYS A 239 9.96 15.90 25.98
CA LYS A 239 11.20 15.15 25.66
C LYS A 239 12.39 16.09 25.41
N LEU A 240 12.17 17.25 24.86
CA LEU A 240 13.20 18.28 24.64
C LEU A 240 13.50 19.11 25.90
N GLY A 241 12.81 18.83 27.02
CA GLY A 241 13.03 19.48 28.31
C GLY A 241 12.74 20.98 28.29
N GLY A 242 11.72 21.40 27.56
CA GLY A 242 11.30 22.82 27.48
C GLY A 242 12.37 23.75 26.85
N ARG A 243 13.39 23.22 26.23
CA ARG A 243 14.41 24.01 25.54
C ARG A 243 14.00 24.34 24.12
N GLY A 244 13.33 25.46 23.99
CA GLY A 244 13.18 26.11 22.71
C GLY A 244 11.74 26.22 22.26
N GLN A 245 11.17 27.39 22.51
CA GLN A 245 10.08 27.86 21.68
C GLN A 245 10.55 27.78 20.23
N ILE A 246 10.01 26.81 19.49
CA ILE A 246 10.12 26.81 18.04
C ILE A 246 9.44 28.10 17.62
N ARG A 247 10.22 29.13 17.26
CA ARG A 247 9.71 30.33 16.64
C ARG A 247 9.00 29.88 15.37
N ARG A 248 7.67 29.88 15.39
CA ARG A 248 6.89 29.87 14.17
C ARG A 248 7.37 31.06 13.34
N GLY A 249 8.09 30.79 12.28
CA GLY A 249 8.33 31.81 11.27
C GLY A 249 7.00 32.21 10.70
N ALA A 250 6.47 33.32 11.19
CA ALA A 250 5.58 34.12 10.44
C ALA A 250 6.42 34.81 9.35
N ASP A 251 5.82 34.97 8.19
CA ASP A 251 6.23 35.80 7.06
C ASP A 251 7.01 35.11 5.92
N HIS A 252 6.31 34.90 4.92
CA HIS A 252 6.20 35.32 3.50
C HIS A 252 5.65 34.23 2.59
#